data_69c1892eaef4b6327ba486b471ee4106
#
_entry.id   69c1892eaef4b6327ba486b471ee4106
#
_cell.length_a   1.000
_cell.length_b   1.000
_cell.length_c   1.000
_cell.angle_alpha   90.00
_cell.angle_beta   90.00
_cell.angle_gamma   90.00
#
_symmetry.space_group_name_H-M   'P 1'
#
loop_
_entity.id
_entity.type
_entity.pdbx_description
1 polymer ?
#
loop_
_entity_poly.entity_id
_entity_poly.type
_entity_poly.pdbx_seq_one_letter_code
_entity_poly.pdbx_strand_id
1 'polypeptide(L)'
;MAKTEHHPNGLIHYNPQLSQRGYTLFNAMTNKAFLIDMKGQFVHQWEHEGGITNPELLPNGNLIAMAMPSPETEGQKGLNGQAAALFELDWEGNVVWEYADPWMHHDYQRLPNGNTLILKWEPLPKSFPKRIRGGYPAEDVNPNLMLGDVVLEVKPDGSLKQKWKSWDHLDPKIDLICVMDDRREWTHANSISLSPRGDWVISFRRTSTIIQVNPRSGKIKWRFKDGEMSHQHDAKFTAAGTMTIFDNGVHRRGVEYSRAIEIDPKTKKVIWEYTDNPPFTLYSVMGGCVDRLSNGNTLITETSKGQFLEVTPQNKVVWEYINPFFVTNPRLGGRFNGVFRAHRYTQSHPALKDKDLDPGKLANLNRLYCN
;
A
#
# COMPACT_ATOMS: atom_id res chain seq x y z
N MET A 1 1.80 -12.40 39.87
CA MET A 1 2.22 -11.41 38.86
C MET A 1 1.31 -11.60 37.66
N ALA A 2 0.55 -10.60 37.28
CA ALA A 2 -0.18 -10.62 36.04
C ALA A 2 0.84 -10.74 34.90
N LYS A 3 0.72 -11.76 34.05
CA LYS A 3 1.48 -11.81 32.81
C LYS A 3 0.87 -10.75 31.89
N THR A 4 1.50 -9.61 31.81
CA THR A 4 1.19 -8.64 30.78
C THR A 4 1.89 -9.10 29.51
N GLU A 5 1.16 -9.37 28.45
CA GLU A 5 1.78 -9.56 27.14
C GLU A 5 2.31 -8.21 26.69
N HIS A 6 3.61 -8.14 26.42
CA HIS A 6 4.25 -6.90 25.97
C HIS A 6 3.87 -6.52 24.55
N HIS A 7 3.33 -7.47 23.76
CA HIS A 7 2.94 -7.30 22.37
C HIS A 7 1.62 -8.04 22.13
N PRO A 8 0.48 -7.45 22.53
CA PRO A 8 -0.82 -8.03 22.25
C PRO A 8 -1.05 -8.09 20.72
N ASN A 9 -1.82 -9.08 20.26
CA ASN A 9 -2.22 -9.24 18.86
C ASN A 9 -3.70 -9.66 18.78
N GLY A 10 -4.25 -9.68 17.56
CA GLY A 10 -5.67 -9.85 17.35
C GLY A 10 -6.45 -8.57 17.66
N LEU A 11 -7.68 -8.68 18.10
CA LEU A 11 -8.54 -7.55 18.44
C LEU A 11 -8.10 -6.94 19.77
N ILE A 12 -7.70 -5.67 19.75
CA ILE A 12 -7.25 -4.91 20.92
C ILE A 12 -8.37 -4.05 21.48
N HIS A 13 -9.10 -3.37 20.58
CA HIS A 13 -10.18 -2.46 20.96
C HIS A 13 -11.32 -2.50 19.96
N TYR A 14 -12.57 -2.45 20.43
CA TYR A 14 -13.75 -2.36 19.58
C TYR A 14 -14.88 -1.59 20.25
N ASN A 15 -15.27 -0.49 19.65
CA ASN A 15 -16.47 0.27 20.02
C ASN A 15 -17.54 0.09 18.93
N PRO A 16 -18.52 -0.81 19.11
CA PRO A 16 -19.50 -1.16 18.07
C PRO A 16 -20.46 -0.02 17.70
N GLN A 17 -20.56 1.02 18.52
CA GLN A 17 -21.45 2.17 18.26
C GLN A 17 -20.79 3.20 17.33
N LEU A 18 -19.46 3.28 17.35
CA LEU A 18 -18.70 4.30 16.62
C LEU A 18 -17.95 3.73 15.42
N SER A 19 -17.63 2.44 15.42
CA SER A 19 -16.90 1.80 14.32
C SER A 19 -17.77 1.50 13.12
N GLN A 20 -17.21 1.57 11.92
CA GLN A 20 -17.88 1.12 10.70
C GLN A 20 -18.01 -0.40 10.67
N ARG A 21 -19.23 -0.89 10.64
CA ARG A 21 -19.51 -2.32 10.49
C ARG A 21 -19.02 -2.83 9.13
N GLY A 22 -18.44 -4.03 9.12
CA GLY A 22 -17.93 -4.65 7.90
C GLY A 22 -16.90 -5.72 8.17
N TYR A 23 -16.08 -5.97 7.15
CA TYR A 23 -15.02 -6.97 7.18
C TYR A 23 -13.71 -6.33 6.74
N THR A 24 -12.61 -6.73 7.35
CA THR A 24 -11.28 -6.21 7.01
C THR A 24 -10.46 -7.27 6.30
N LEU A 25 -10.03 -6.95 5.08
CA LEU A 25 -9.12 -7.77 4.29
C LEU A 25 -7.69 -7.33 4.53
N PHE A 26 -6.80 -8.28 4.73
CA PHE A 26 -5.36 -8.03 4.80
C PHE A 26 -4.56 -9.29 4.41
N ASN A 27 -3.30 -9.11 4.06
CA ASN A 27 -2.34 -10.21 3.89
C ASN A 27 -1.36 -10.25 5.08
N ALA A 28 -0.86 -11.42 5.39
CA ALA A 28 0.04 -11.64 6.52
C ALA A 28 1.52 -11.79 6.10
N MET A 29 1.93 -11.21 4.96
CA MET A 29 3.27 -11.41 4.36
C MET A 29 3.61 -12.89 4.16
N THR A 30 2.59 -13.71 3.88
CA THR A 30 2.66 -15.14 3.61
C THR A 30 2.00 -15.45 2.27
N ASN A 31 1.77 -16.73 2.00
CA ASN A 31 0.97 -17.16 0.86
C ASN A 31 -0.55 -16.96 1.06
N LYS A 32 -0.97 -16.26 2.13
CA LYS A 32 -2.39 -16.11 2.49
C LYS A 32 -2.82 -14.65 2.63
N ALA A 33 -4.08 -14.43 2.26
CA ALA A 33 -4.86 -13.25 2.64
C ALA A 33 -6.06 -13.69 3.51
N PHE A 34 -6.46 -12.83 4.42
CA PHE A 34 -7.51 -13.10 5.39
C PHE A 34 -8.58 -12.02 5.37
N LEU A 35 -9.83 -12.44 5.52
CA LEU A 35 -10.97 -11.58 5.79
C LEU A 35 -11.43 -11.81 7.22
N ILE A 36 -11.45 -10.77 8.04
CA ILE A 36 -11.90 -10.81 9.43
C ILE A 36 -13.15 -9.96 9.64
N ASP A 37 -13.97 -10.35 10.60
CA ASP A 37 -15.10 -9.55 11.06
C ASP A 37 -14.67 -8.45 12.07
N MET A 38 -15.64 -7.70 12.61
CA MET A 38 -15.36 -6.63 13.57
C MET A 38 -14.86 -7.12 14.93
N LYS A 39 -15.06 -8.40 15.24
CA LYS A 39 -14.54 -9.06 16.46
C LYS A 39 -13.17 -9.69 16.24
N GLY A 40 -12.58 -9.49 15.04
CA GLY A 40 -11.30 -10.06 14.67
C GLY A 40 -11.35 -11.54 14.31
N GLN A 41 -12.57 -12.13 14.19
CA GLN A 41 -12.72 -13.52 13.79
C GLN A 41 -12.50 -13.68 12.28
N PHE A 42 -11.71 -14.67 11.89
CA PHE A 42 -11.49 -15.02 10.49
C PHE A 42 -12.76 -15.63 9.93
N VAL A 43 -13.28 -15.06 8.84
CA VAL A 43 -14.49 -15.50 8.16
C VAL A 43 -14.19 -16.09 6.78
N HIS A 44 -13.06 -15.73 6.18
CA HIS A 44 -12.58 -16.30 4.92
C HIS A 44 -11.07 -16.16 4.77
N GLN A 45 -10.46 -17.01 3.93
CA GLN A 45 -9.05 -16.92 3.55
C GLN A 45 -8.84 -17.34 2.11
N TRP A 46 -7.86 -16.73 1.47
CA TRP A 46 -7.31 -17.16 0.17
C TRP A 46 -5.88 -17.60 0.34
N GLU A 47 -5.45 -18.52 -0.52
CA GLU A 47 -4.06 -18.99 -0.57
C GLU A 47 -3.58 -19.04 -2.02
N HIS A 48 -2.32 -18.63 -2.26
CA HIS A 48 -1.69 -18.67 -3.57
C HIS A 48 -0.22 -19.07 -3.42
N GLU A 49 0.25 -20.01 -4.24
CA GLU A 49 1.63 -20.57 -4.14
C GLU A 49 2.71 -19.49 -4.26
N GLY A 50 2.53 -18.51 -5.16
CA GLY A 50 3.42 -17.37 -5.33
C GLY A 50 3.38 -16.34 -4.21
N GLY A 51 2.67 -16.59 -3.11
CA GLY A 51 2.42 -15.61 -2.06
C GLY A 51 1.31 -14.61 -2.43
N ILE A 52 0.80 -13.89 -1.43
CA ILE A 52 -0.22 -12.84 -1.61
C ILE A 52 0.30 -11.56 -0.98
N THR A 53 0.35 -10.48 -1.75
CA THR A 53 0.61 -9.13 -1.25
C THR A 53 -0.33 -8.13 -1.89
N ASN A 54 -0.67 -7.07 -1.15
CA ASN A 54 -1.56 -5.99 -1.58
C ASN A 54 -2.92 -6.49 -2.12
N PRO A 55 -3.71 -7.31 -1.35
CA PRO A 55 -4.97 -7.85 -1.82
C PRO A 55 -6.10 -6.83 -1.78
N GLU A 56 -6.97 -6.86 -2.80
CA GLU A 56 -8.23 -6.11 -2.85
C GLU A 56 -9.38 -7.00 -3.30
N LEU A 57 -10.61 -6.76 -2.78
CA LEU A 57 -11.83 -7.40 -3.28
C LEU A 57 -12.43 -6.58 -4.42
N LEU A 58 -12.60 -7.21 -5.56
CA LEU A 58 -13.32 -6.66 -6.70
C LEU A 58 -14.84 -6.78 -6.50
N PRO A 59 -15.65 -5.89 -7.11
CA PRO A 59 -17.11 -5.94 -6.97
C PRO A 59 -17.77 -7.26 -7.38
N ASN A 60 -17.11 -8.04 -8.25
CA ASN A 60 -17.57 -9.37 -8.67
C ASN A 60 -17.34 -10.48 -7.62
N GLY A 61 -16.69 -10.17 -6.50
CA GLY A 61 -16.37 -11.10 -5.42
C GLY A 61 -15.01 -11.77 -5.52
N ASN A 62 -14.25 -11.50 -6.57
CA ASN A 62 -12.90 -12.02 -6.71
C ASN A 62 -11.89 -11.20 -5.90
N LEU A 63 -10.79 -11.85 -5.51
CA LEU A 63 -9.63 -11.21 -4.92
C LEU A 63 -8.62 -10.90 -6.03
N ILE A 64 -8.19 -9.64 -6.16
CA ILE A 64 -7.02 -9.30 -6.96
C ILE A 64 -5.83 -9.04 -6.04
N ALA A 65 -4.65 -9.54 -6.37
CA ALA A 65 -3.44 -9.40 -5.55
C ALA A 65 -2.17 -9.58 -6.36
N MET A 66 -1.04 -9.17 -5.79
CA MET A 66 0.29 -9.39 -6.37
C MET A 66 0.94 -10.63 -5.76
N ALA A 67 1.65 -11.40 -6.59
CA ALA A 67 2.52 -12.49 -6.17
C ALA A 67 3.86 -11.95 -5.67
N MET A 68 4.43 -12.58 -4.64
CA MET A 68 5.77 -12.26 -4.15
C MET A 68 6.83 -12.69 -5.20
N PRO A 69 7.96 -11.99 -5.29
CA PRO A 69 9.02 -12.35 -6.22
C PRO A 69 9.75 -13.61 -5.78
N SER A 70 10.16 -14.42 -6.74
CA SER A 70 11.08 -15.52 -6.53
C SER A 70 11.69 -15.95 -7.87
N PRO A 71 13.01 -16.00 -8.01
CA PRO A 71 14.08 -15.30 -7.32
C PRO A 71 14.20 -13.81 -7.71
N GLU A 72 15.03 -13.04 -7.00
CA GLU A 72 15.36 -11.67 -7.39
C GLU A 72 16.05 -11.64 -8.76
N THR A 73 15.59 -10.75 -9.65
CA THR A 73 16.28 -10.50 -10.91
C THR A 73 17.49 -9.59 -10.69
N GLU A 74 18.48 -9.69 -11.58
CA GLU A 74 19.63 -8.77 -11.55
C GLU A 74 19.14 -7.31 -11.66
N GLY A 75 19.65 -6.44 -10.76
CA GLY A 75 19.27 -5.04 -10.67
C GLY A 75 18.12 -4.74 -9.70
N GLN A 76 17.39 -5.76 -9.24
CA GLN A 76 16.36 -5.60 -8.19
C GLN A 76 16.87 -5.94 -6.80
N LYS A 77 18.09 -6.43 -6.66
CA LYS A 77 18.69 -6.78 -5.38
C LYS A 77 18.68 -5.59 -4.42
N GLY A 78 18.16 -5.80 -3.22
CA GLY A 78 18.06 -4.78 -2.18
C GLY A 78 16.91 -3.78 -2.35
N LEU A 79 16.07 -3.89 -3.39
CA LEU A 79 14.83 -3.14 -3.52
C LEU A 79 13.72 -3.79 -2.69
N ASN A 80 12.76 -2.99 -2.26
CA ASN A 80 11.55 -3.44 -1.57
C ASN A 80 10.33 -3.27 -2.48
N GLY A 81 9.25 -4.02 -2.20
CA GLY A 81 7.98 -3.91 -2.92
C GLY A 81 7.95 -4.66 -4.26
N GLN A 82 8.93 -5.53 -4.51
CA GLN A 82 8.96 -6.39 -5.70
C GLN A 82 7.73 -7.29 -5.78
N ALA A 83 7.28 -7.56 -7.01
CA ALA A 83 6.25 -8.54 -7.31
C ALA A 83 6.61 -9.27 -8.62
N ALA A 84 6.15 -10.52 -8.76
CA ALA A 84 6.41 -11.34 -9.94
C ALA A 84 5.22 -11.38 -10.90
N ALA A 85 4.01 -11.25 -10.37
CA ALA A 85 2.77 -11.29 -11.12
C ALA A 85 1.66 -10.53 -10.39
N LEU A 86 0.62 -10.19 -11.13
CA LEU A 86 -0.67 -9.77 -10.64
C LEU A 86 -1.69 -10.83 -11.04
N PHE A 87 -2.50 -11.30 -10.09
CA PHE A 87 -3.47 -12.36 -10.33
C PHE A 87 -4.82 -12.03 -9.71
N GLU A 88 -5.86 -12.70 -10.22
CA GLU A 88 -7.21 -12.64 -9.71
C GLU A 88 -7.67 -14.04 -9.31
N LEU A 89 -8.11 -14.21 -8.07
CA LEU A 89 -8.68 -15.46 -7.54
C LEU A 89 -10.19 -15.31 -7.42
N ASP A 90 -10.92 -16.38 -7.75
CA ASP A 90 -12.33 -16.47 -7.36
C ASP A 90 -12.45 -16.64 -5.83
N TRP A 91 -13.70 -16.73 -5.34
CA TRP A 91 -13.94 -16.91 -3.91
C TRP A 91 -13.38 -18.24 -3.38
N GLU A 92 -13.33 -19.26 -4.19
CA GLU A 92 -12.85 -20.60 -3.88
C GLU A 92 -11.31 -20.70 -3.95
N GLY A 93 -10.61 -19.65 -4.42
CA GLY A 93 -9.16 -19.59 -4.52
C GLY A 93 -8.59 -20.06 -5.86
N ASN A 94 -9.43 -20.27 -6.89
CA ASN A 94 -8.93 -20.61 -8.22
C ASN A 94 -8.45 -19.37 -8.96
N VAL A 95 -7.31 -19.47 -9.65
CA VAL A 95 -6.79 -18.38 -10.51
C VAL A 95 -7.70 -18.23 -11.74
N VAL A 96 -8.31 -17.05 -11.90
CA VAL A 96 -9.18 -16.74 -13.03
C VAL A 96 -8.56 -15.76 -14.02
N TRP A 97 -7.52 -15.05 -13.60
CA TRP A 97 -6.73 -14.16 -14.45
C TRP A 97 -5.35 -13.96 -13.86
N GLU A 98 -4.33 -13.80 -14.73
CA GLU A 98 -2.95 -13.52 -14.32
C GLU A 98 -2.24 -12.66 -15.37
N TYR A 99 -1.37 -11.77 -14.90
CA TYR A 99 -0.39 -11.03 -15.69
C TYR A 99 0.97 -11.10 -15.00
N ALA A 100 1.96 -11.72 -15.64
CA ALA A 100 3.30 -11.90 -15.08
C ALA A 100 4.29 -10.91 -15.72
N ASP A 101 5.01 -10.20 -14.89
CA ASP A 101 6.17 -9.38 -15.26
C ASP A 101 7.11 -9.29 -14.05
N PRO A 102 8.34 -9.83 -14.12
CA PRO A 102 9.24 -9.90 -12.96
C PRO A 102 9.75 -8.54 -12.49
N TRP A 103 9.46 -7.45 -13.21
CA TRP A 103 9.83 -6.09 -12.84
C TRP A 103 8.69 -5.30 -12.20
N MET A 104 7.54 -5.93 -11.95
CA MET A 104 6.43 -5.32 -11.22
C MET A 104 6.83 -4.97 -9.79
N HIS A 105 6.22 -3.93 -9.24
CA HIS A 105 6.43 -3.55 -7.84
C HIS A 105 5.24 -2.80 -7.25
N HIS A 106 5.13 -2.85 -5.93
CA HIS A 106 4.31 -2.07 -5.02
C HIS A 106 2.81 -2.09 -5.28
N ASP A 107 2.34 -1.65 -6.47
CA ASP A 107 0.93 -1.29 -6.60
C ASP A 107 0.37 -1.47 -8.02
N TYR A 108 -0.93 -1.60 -8.06
CA TYR A 108 -1.75 -1.70 -9.26
C TYR A 108 -3.09 -0.99 -9.03
N GLN A 109 -3.83 -0.72 -10.12
CA GLN A 109 -5.18 -0.21 -10.04
C GLN A 109 -6.05 -0.81 -11.13
N ARG A 110 -7.07 -1.62 -10.75
CA ARG A 110 -8.09 -2.09 -11.70
C ARG A 110 -8.96 -0.90 -12.12
N LEU A 111 -9.11 -0.71 -13.42
CA LEU A 111 -9.91 0.37 -14.00
C LEU A 111 -11.36 -0.08 -14.25
N PRO A 112 -12.34 0.86 -14.29
CA PRO A 112 -13.74 0.53 -14.57
C PRO A 112 -13.98 -0.17 -15.92
N ASN A 113 -13.07 0.02 -16.89
CA ASN A 113 -13.15 -0.61 -18.22
C ASN A 113 -12.51 -2.01 -18.26
N GLY A 114 -12.10 -2.55 -17.12
CA GLY A 114 -11.44 -3.86 -16.99
C GLY A 114 -9.92 -3.84 -17.21
N ASN A 115 -9.34 -2.77 -17.73
CA ASN A 115 -7.89 -2.64 -17.81
C ASN A 115 -7.27 -2.54 -16.42
N THR A 116 -5.95 -2.74 -16.32
CA THR A 116 -5.23 -2.60 -15.06
C THR A 116 -4.02 -1.70 -15.25
N LEU A 117 -3.85 -0.73 -14.37
CA LEU A 117 -2.60 0.02 -14.21
C LEU A 117 -1.67 -0.79 -13.32
N ILE A 118 -0.40 -0.86 -13.71
CA ILE A 118 0.62 -1.64 -12.99
C ILE A 118 1.87 -0.77 -12.88
N LEU A 119 2.46 -0.71 -11.70
CA LEU A 119 3.78 -0.12 -11.50
C LEU A 119 4.86 -1.15 -11.82
N LYS A 120 5.89 -0.75 -12.57
CA LYS A 120 7.07 -1.57 -12.80
C LYS A 120 8.35 -0.73 -12.89
N TRP A 121 9.49 -1.37 -12.67
CA TRP A 121 10.80 -0.77 -12.93
C TRP A 121 11.27 -1.04 -14.35
N GLU A 122 12.03 -0.08 -14.87
CA GLU A 122 12.89 -0.27 -16.05
C GLU A 122 14.22 0.47 -15.84
N PRO A 123 15.31 -0.05 -16.44
CA PRO A 123 16.57 0.67 -16.47
C PRO A 123 16.41 2.07 -17.08
N LEU A 124 16.93 3.08 -16.41
CA LEU A 124 17.00 4.43 -16.97
C LEU A 124 17.94 4.48 -18.18
N PRO A 125 17.71 5.38 -19.16
CA PRO A 125 18.65 5.62 -20.24
C PRO A 125 20.06 5.93 -19.69
N LYS A 126 21.11 5.36 -20.29
CA LYS A 126 22.50 5.41 -19.79
C LYS A 126 23.02 6.79 -19.36
N SER A 127 22.59 7.85 -20.03
CA SER A 127 23.01 9.24 -19.70
C SER A 127 22.14 9.89 -18.61
N PHE A 128 20.98 9.34 -18.31
CA PHE A 128 19.99 9.97 -17.43
C PHE A 128 20.43 10.01 -15.95
N PRO A 129 21.01 8.96 -15.35
CA PRO A 129 21.43 8.96 -13.94
C PRO A 129 22.37 10.11 -13.56
N LYS A 130 23.22 10.60 -14.52
CA LYS A 130 24.12 11.73 -14.31
C LYS A 130 23.38 13.06 -14.10
N ARG A 131 22.15 13.18 -14.50
CA ARG A 131 21.31 14.38 -14.34
C ARG A 131 20.60 14.41 -12.98
N ILE A 132 20.40 13.24 -12.35
CA ILE A 132 19.69 13.10 -11.08
C ILE A 132 20.60 13.55 -9.93
N ARG A 133 20.07 14.37 -9.03
CA ARG A 133 20.73 14.86 -7.83
C ARG A 133 20.20 14.13 -6.58
N GLY A 134 20.99 14.19 -5.50
CA GLY A 134 20.68 13.56 -4.21
C GLY A 134 21.00 12.07 -4.18
N GLY A 135 20.71 11.44 -3.06
CA GLY A 135 21.04 10.06 -2.78
C GLY A 135 22.53 9.76 -2.65
N TYR A 136 22.86 8.60 -2.09
CA TYR A 136 24.24 8.10 -1.99
C TYR A 136 24.46 6.86 -2.90
N PRO A 137 25.70 6.61 -3.37
CA PRO A 137 26.01 5.43 -4.17
C PRO A 137 25.75 4.15 -3.37
N ALA A 138 25.08 3.17 -3.99
CA ALA A 138 24.92 1.85 -3.42
C ALA A 138 26.14 1.00 -3.75
N GLU A 139 26.83 0.48 -2.73
CA GLU A 139 28.11 -0.23 -2.88
C GLU A 139 28.00 -1.61 -3.54
N ASP A 140 26.83 -2.27 -3.35
CA ASP A 140 26.58 -3.65 -3.78
C ASP A 140 25.79 -3.77 -5.09
N VAL A 141 25.68 -2.68 -5.86
CA VAL A 141 24.90 -2.61 -7.10
C VAL A 141 25.75 -2.07 -8.24
N ASN A 142 25.47 -2.53 -9.46
CA ASN A 142 26.08 -1.99 -10.66
C ASN A 142 25.87 -0.46 -10.75
N PRO A 143 26.92 0.36 -10.66
CA PRO A 143 26.79 1.82 -10.60
C PRO A 143 26.23 2.43 -11.90
N ASN A 144 26.19 1.63 -12.97
CA ASN A 144 25.64 2.05 -14.27
C ASN A 144 24.16 1.67 -14.44
N LEU A 145 23.59 0.95 -13.47
CA LEU A 145 22.19 0.51 -13.49
C LEU A 145 21.40 1.27 -12.42
N MET A 146 20.67 2.29 -12.83
CA MET A 146 19.65 2.93 -12.00
C MET A 146 18.27 2.65 -12.62
N LEU A 147 17.32 2.32 -11.78
CA LEU A 147 15.95 2.04 -12.21
C LEU A 147 15.08 3.29 -12.16
N GLY A 148 14.11 3.35 -13.05
CA GLY A 148 13.05 4.35 -13.07
C GLY A 148 11.68 3.68 -13.09
N ASP A 149 10.67 4.39 -12.61
CA ASP A 149 9.31 3.89 -12.54
C ASP A 149 8.58 4.05 -13.87
N VAL A 150 7.78 3.04 -14.19
CA VAL A 150 6.93 2.96 -15.36
C VAL A 150 5.51 2.58 -14.92
N VAL A 151 4.51 3.22 -15.50
CA VAL A 151 3.11 2.79 -15.41
C VAL A 151 2.76 2.08 -16.71
N LEU A 152 2.30 0.84 -16.61
CA LEU A 152 1.67 0.11 -17.70
C LEU A 152 0.16 0.19 -17.56
N GLU A 153 -0.57 0.36 -18.66
CA GLU A 153 -1.99 0.03 -18.75
C GLU A 153 -2.14 -1.23 -19.57
N VAL A 154 -2.56 -2.33 -18.92
CA VAL A 154 -2.72 -3.66 -19.48
C VAL A 154 -4.21 -3.95 -19.65
N LYS A 155 -4.60 -4.53 -20.80
CA LYS A 155 -5.98 -4.97 -21.06
C LYS A 155 -6.28 -6.31 -20.40
N PRO A 156 -7.56 -6.72 -20.30
CA PRO A 156 -7.94 -8.02 -19.74
C PRO A 156 -7.28 -9.22 -20.47
N ASP A 157 -6.98 -9.09 -21.74
CA ASP A 157 -6.29 -10.12 -22.55
C ASP A 157 -4.76 -10.15 -22.33
N GLY A 158 -4.22 -9.33 -21.41
CA GLY A 158 -2.79 -9.20 -21.14
C GLY A 158 -2.04 -8.30 -22.12
N SER A 159 -2.67 -7.79 -23.18
CA SER A 159 -1.99 -6.92 -24.14
C SER A 159 -1.77 -5.52 -23.58
N LEU A 160 -0.62 -4.92 -23.88
CA LEU A 160 -0.28 -3.56 -23.48
C LEU A 160 -1.12 -2.55 -24.26
N LYS A 161 -1.80 -1.64 -23.56
CA LYS A 161 -2.50 -0.50 -24.16
C LYS A 161 -1.61 0.74 -24.23
N GLN A 162 -0.95 1.09 -23.12
CA GLN A 162 -0.07 2.25 -23.06
C GLN A 162 0.98 2.11 -21.95
N LYS A 163 2.03 2.92 -22.09
CA LYS A 163 3.17 2.96 -21.18
C LYS A 163 3.57 4.41 -20.91
N TRP A 164 3.69 4.74 -19.63
CA TRP A 164 4.16 6.05 -19.17
C TRP A 164 5.46 5.85 -18.39
N LYS A 165 6.48 6.65 -18.68
CA LYS A 165 7.80 6.53 -18.06
C LYS A 165 8.09 7.77 -17.23
N SER A 166 8.49 7.61 -15.97
CA SER A 166 8.77 8.74 -15.07
C SER A 166 9.80 9.72 -15.63
N TRP A 167 10.84 9.23 -16.26
CA TRP A 167 11.94 10.06 -16.80
C TRP A 167 11.62 10.89 -18.04
N ASP A 168 10.48 10.63 -18.69
CA ASP A 168 10.00 11.43 -19.80
C ASP A 168 9.18 12.65 -19.33
N HIS A 169 8.80 12.70 -18.04
CA HIS A 169 7.86 13.67 -17.50
C HIS A 169 8.32 14.37 -16.21
N LEU A 170 9.17 13.75 -15.41
CA LEU A 170 9.73 14.33 -14.18
C LEU A 170 11.03 15.08 -14.48
N ASP A 171 11.32 16.10 -13.67
CA ASP A 171 12.54 16.88 -13.81
C ASP A 171 13.59 16.48 -12.74
N PRO A 172 14.73 15.88 -13.13
CA PRO A 172 15.76 15.46 -12.20
C PRO A 172 16.43 16.62 -11.43
N LYS A 173 16.15 17.89 -11.79
CA LYS A 173 16.63 19.07 -11.06
C LYS A 173 15.77 19.40 -9.85
N ILE A 174 14.49 19.01 -9.86
CA ILE A 174 13.53 19.29 -8.78
C ILE A 174 13.04 18.01 -8.08
N ASP A 175 13.03 16.87 -8.78
CA ASP A 175 12.68 15.56 -8.24
C ASP A 175 13.92 14.86 -7.69
N LEU A 176 14.49 15.45 -6.62
CA LEU A 176 15.72 15.00 -6.00
C LEU A 176 15.49 13.75 -5.16
N ILE A 177 16.43 12.80 -5.22
CA ILE A 177 16.46 11.68 -4.27
C ILE A 177 16.79 12.25 -2.89
N CYS A 178 16.11 11.77 -1.85
CA CYS A 178 16.48 12.08 -0.47
C CYS A 178 17.95 11.71 -0.25
N VAL A 179 18.72 12.59 0.36
CA VAL A 179 20.17 12.40 0.54
C VAL A 179 20.54 11.18 1.38
N MET A 180 19.59 10.67 2.15
CA MET A 180 19.73 9.46 2.99
C MET A 180 19.23 8.19 2.31
N ASP A 181 18.76 8.24 1.06
CA ASP A 181 18.41 7.07 0.25
C ASP A 181 19.56 6.71 -0.71
N ASP A 182 19.66 5.43 -1.06
CA ASP A 182 20.61 4.97 -2.08
C ASP A 182 20.15 5.34 -3.52
N ARG A 183 21.05 5.16 -4.48
CA ARG A 183 20.83 5.48 -5.90
C ARG A 183 20.51 4.26 -6.78
N ARG A 184 19.94 3.18 -6.24
CA ARG A 184 19.51 2.01 -7.04
C ARG A 184 18.38 2.35 -7.99
N GLU A 185 17.50 3.24 -7.55
CA GLU A 185 16.37 3.74 -8.31
C GLU A 185 16.16 5.24 -8.07
N TRP A 186 15.44 5.89 -8.99
CA TRP A 186 15.23 7.33 -8.88
C TRP A 186 14.08 7.70 -7.95
N THR A 187 12.86 7.26 -8.26
CA THR A 187 11.64 7.85 -7.69
C THR A 187 10.91 6.95 -6.70
N HIS A 188 10.96 5.63 -6.87
CA HIS A 188 10.28 4.65 -6.04
C HIS A 188 8.78 4.92 -5.95
N ALA A 189 8.07 4.74 -7.07
CA ALA A 189 6.62 4.80 -7.08
C ALA A 189 6.05 3.69 -6.18
N ASN A 190 5.20 4.05 -5.20
CA ASN A 190 4.71 3.10 -4.21
C ASN A 190 3.19 3.07 -4.07
N SER A 191 2.48 3.93 -4.78
CA SER A 191 1.04 3.79 -4.96
C SER A 191 0.59 4.40 -6.29
N ILE A 192 -0.46 3.80 -6.86
CA ILE A 192 -1.19 4.31 -8.02
C ILE A 192 -2.68 4.21 -7.76
N SER A 193 -3.40 5.30 -7.95
CA SER A 193 -4.84 5.38 -7.78
C SER A 193 -5.48 6.28 -8.83
N LEU A 194 -6.79 6.45 -8.77
CA LEU A 194 -7.52 7.33 -9.68
C LEU A 194 -8.07 8.55 -8.97
N SER A 195 -7.99 9.70 -9.64
CA SER A 195 -8.81 10.85 -9.27
C SER A 195 -10.27 10.63 -9.65
N PRO A 196 -11.24 11.40 -9.10
CA PRO A 196 -12.64 11.33 -9.49
C PRO A 196 -12.89 11.59 -11.00
N ARG A 197 -11.92 12.17 -11.71
CA ARG A 197 -11.97 12.42 -13.15
C ARG A 197 -11.22 11.39 -13.99
N GLY A 198 -10.68 10.32 -13.35
CA GLY A 198 -9.91 9.26 -14.01
C GLY A 198 -8.46 9.63 -14.35
N ASP A 199 -7.92 10.74 -13.82
CA ASP A 199 -6.48 11.00 -13.89
C ASP A 199 -5.74 10.04 -12.94
N TRP A 200 -4.55 9.60 -13.31
CA TRP A 200 -3.71 8.75 -12.46
C TRP A 200 -3.09 9.57 -11.35
N VAL A 201 -3.14 9.08 -10.13
CA VAL A 201 -2.46 9.65 -8.96
C VAL A 201 -1.31 8.71 -8.61
N ILE A 202 -0.08 9.23 -8.63
CA ILE A 202 1.13 8.43 -8.39
C ILE A 202 1.90 9.06 -7.23
N SER A 203 2.26 8.25 -6.23
CA SER A 203 3.10 8.65 -5.12
C SER A 203 4.52 8.15 -5.33
N PHE A 204 5.50 9.04 -5.22
CA PHE A 204 6.93 8.76 -5.34
C PHE A 204 7.61 8.94 -3.98
N ARG A 205 8.05 7.85 -3.38
CA ARG A 205 8.61 7.81 -2.02
C ARG A 205 9.92 8.60 -1.91
N ARG A 206 10.92 8.28 -2.74
CA ARG A 206 12.27 8.85 -2.61
C ARG A 206 12.36 10.34 -2.91
N THR A 207 11.39 10.86 -3.64
CA THR A 207 11.31 12.29 -3.96
C THR A 207 10.28 13.02 -3.11
N SER A 208 9.55 12.32 -2.22
CA SER A 208 8.46 12.84 -1.39
C SER A 208 7.48 13.67 -2.22
N THR A 209 7.02 13.11 -3.33
CA THR A 209 6.21 13.83 -4.33
C THR A 209 5.00 12.99 -4.72
N ILE A 210 3.86 13.64 -4.86
CA ILE A 210 2.64 13.05 -5.43
C ILE A 210 2.28 13.83 -6.69
N ILE A 211 1.91 13.13 -7.76
CA ILE A 211 1.49 13.77 -9.01
C ILE A 211 0.13 13.27 -9.49
N GLN A 212 -0.55 14.09 -10.26
CA GLN A 212 -1.69 13.71 -11.08
C GLN A 212 -1.32 13.75 -12.57
N VAL A 213 -1.57 12.66 -13.29
CA VAL A 213 -1.24 12.50 -14.70
C VAL A 213 -2.52 12.35 -15.51
N ASN A 214 -2.66 13.12 -16.58
CA ASN A 214 -3.73 12.89 -17.54
C ASN A 214 -3.39 11.66 -18.40
N PRO A 215 -4.21 10.59 -18.38
CA PRO A 215 -3.88 9.33 -19.04
C PRO A 215 -3.82 9.42 -20.57
N ARG A 216 -4.53 10.39 -21.19
CA ARG A 216 -4.56 10.55 -22.65
C ARG A 216 -3.33 11.28 -23.18
N SER A 217 -2.85 12.29 -22.46
CA SER A 217 -1.72 13.12 -22.90
C SER A 217 -0.39 12.77 -22.22
N GLY A 218 -0.41 11.95 -21.15
CA GLY A 218 0.75 11.67 -20.29
C GLY A 218 1.24 12.88 -19.47
N LYS A 219 0.59 14.04 -19.59
CA LYS A 219 1.05 15.29 -18.93
C LYS A 219 0.68 15.31 -17.46
N ILE A 220 1.62 15.77 -16.63
CA ILE A 220 1.39 16.06 -15.22
C ILE A 220 0.50 17.32 -15.12
N LYS A 221 -0.65 17.20 -14.46
CA LYS A 221 -1.63 18.29 -14.26
C LYS A 221 -1.52 18.94 -12.89
N TRP A 222 -1.06 18.18 -11.92
CA TRP A 222 -0.97 18.61 -10.53
C TRP A 222 0.18 17.91 -9.85
N ARG A 223 0.77 18.57 -8.84
CA ARG A 223 1.86 18.07 -8.03
C ARG A 223 1.70 18.54 -6.60
N PHE A 224 1.99 17.65 -5.64
CA PHE A 224 2.08 17.96 -4.24
C PHE A 224 3.46 17.59 -3.70
N LYS A 225 4.07 18.53 -3.00
CA LYS A 225 5.30 18.41 -2.24
C LYS A 225 5.35 19.64 -1.36
N ASP A 226 5.10 19.49 -0.06
CA ASP A 226 5.00 20.61 0.90
C ASP A 226 6.29 20.89 1.67
N GLY A 227 7.28 19.99 1.60
CA GLY A 227 8.54 20.09 2.35
C GLY A 227 8.48 19.48 3.75
N GLU A 228 7.31 19.07 4.24
CA GLU A 228 7.12 18.41 5.53
C GLU A 228 6.82 16.91 5.38
N MET A 229 6.01 16.56 4.38
CA MET A 229 5.73 15.16 4.02
C MET A 229 7.00 14.46 3.58
N SER A 230 7.25 13.27 4.11
CA SER A 230 8.46 12.52 3.83
C SER A 230 8.21 11.03 3.65
N HIS A 231 8.63 10.49 2.48
CA HIS A 231 8.60 9.07 2.15
C HIS A 231 7.19 8.45 2.20
N GLN A 232 6.17 9.23 1.89
CA GLN A 232 4.75 8.89 1.97
C GLN A 232 4.36 7.68 1.13
N HIS A 233 3.23 7.06 1.50
CA HIS A 233 2.56 5.98 0.79
C HIS A 233 1.07 6.28 0.58
N ASP A 234 0.44 5.52 -0.30
CA ASP A 234 -1.01 5.36 -0.42
C ASP A 234 -1.78 6.68 -0.62
N ALA A 235 -1.35 7.49 -1.59
CA ALA A 235 -2.06 8.70 -1.96
C ALA A 235 -3.32 8.38 -2.78
N LYS A 236 -4.52 8.70 -2.27
CA LYS A 236 -5.78 8.43 -2.96
C LYS A 236 -6.88 9.43 -2.65
N PHE A 237 -7.76 9.65 -3.62
CA PHE A 237 -8.90 10.53 -3.43
C PHE A 237 -9.98 9.87 -2.56
N THR A 238 -10.58 10.67 -1.71
CA THR A 238 -11.82 10.34 -1.00
C THR A 238 -13.03 10.61 -1.88
N ALA A 239 -14.20 10.07 -1.52
CA ALA A 239 -15.45 10.38 -2.20
C ALA A 239 -15.82 11.89 -2.13
N ALA A 240 -15.32 12.62 -1.14
CA ALA A 240 -15.50 14.07 -1.01
C ALA A 240 -14.59 14.89 -1.93
N GLY A 241 -13.65 14.24 -2.65
CA GLY A 241 -12.71 14.91 -3.55
C GLY A 241 -11.47 15.50 -2.85
N THR A 242 -11.27 15.20 -1.59
CA THR A 242 -10.03 15.40 -0.84
C THR A 242 -9.08 14.24 -1.08
N MET A 243 -7.86 14.28 -0.57
CA MET A 243 -6.88 13.20 -0.75
C MET A 243 -6.32 12.74 0.60
N THR A 244 -6.38 11.44 0.87
CA THR A 244 -5.71 10.83 2.02
C THR A 244 -4.31 10.37 1.64
N ILE A 245 -3.38 10.41 2.60
CA ILE A 245 -1.97 10.06 2.42
C ILE A 245 -1.46 9.49 3.73
N PHE A 246 -0.70 8.40 3.68
CA PHE A 246 0.10 7.93 4.80
C PHE A 246 1.49 8.58 4.70
N ASP A 247 1.73 9.61 5.51
CA ASP A 247 3.03 10.28 5.59
C ASP A 247 3.93 9.52 6.57
N ASN A 248 4.86 8.75 6.05
CA ASN A 248 5.74 7.90 6.87
C ASN A 248 6.66 8.70 7.78
N GLY A 249 7.06 9.90 7.37
CA GLY A 249 7.94 10.77 8.15
C GLY A 249 9.38 10.27 8.28
N VAL A 250 9.79 9.31 7.46
CA VAL A 250 11.16 8.78 7.43
C VAL A 250 12.11 9.88 6.94
N HIS A 251 13.23 10.02 7.61
CA HIS A 251 14.22 11.10 7.36
C HIS A 251 13.65 12.53 7.58
N ARG A 252 12.56 12.64 8.33
CA ARG A 252 12.02 13.92 8.79
C ARG A 252 13.02 14.60 9.74
N ARG A 253 13.12 15.91 9.67
CA ARG A 253 13.94 16.66 10.62
C ARG A 253 13.36 16.55 12.04
N GLY A 254 14.21 16.25 13.01
CA GLY A 254 13.81 16.06 14.40
C GLY A 254 13.36 14.63 14.69
N VAL A 255 12.29 14.46 15.44
CA VAL A 255 11.75 13.13 15.77
C VAL A 255 11.01 12.57 14.57
N GLU A 256 11.36 11.36 14.18
CA GLU A 256 10.63 10.61 13.13
C GLU A 256 9.34 10.02 13.69
N TYR A 257 8.23 10.24 12.99
CA TYR A 257 6.92 9.66 13.27
C TYR A 257 6.09 9.67 12.01
N SER A 258 5.14 8.74 11.92
CA SER A 258 4.18 8.70 10.84
C SER A 258 2.90 9.44 11.21
N ARG A 259 2.16 9.86 10.19
CA ARG A 259 0.84 10.46 10.34
C ARG A 259 -0.07 10.07 9.17
N ALA A 260 -1.34 9.91 9.47
CA ALA A 260 -2.36 9.87 8.43
C ALA A 260 -2.84 11.31 8.19
N ILE A 261 -2.77 11.80 6.97
CA ILE A 261 -3.21 13.15 6.62
C ILE A 261 -4.28 13.12 5.55
N GLU A 262 -5.15 14.13 5.58
CA GLU A 262 -6.07 14.45 4.50
C GLU A 262 -5.79 15.87 4.03
N ILE A 263 -5.64 16.05 2.72
CA ILE A 263 -5.38 17.35 2.11
C ILE A 263 -6.54 17.77 1.21
N ASP A 264 -6.73 19.08 1.07
CA ASP A 264 -7.52 19.64 -0.03
C ASP A 264 -6.60 19.81 -1.25
N PRO A 265 -6.81 19.07 -2.36
CA PRO A 265 -5.96 19.15 -3.54
C PRO A 265 -5.95 20.52 -4.21
N LYS A 266 -6.96 21.37 -4.03
CA LYS A 266 -7.05 22.71 -4.62
C LYS A 266 -6.14 23.69 -3.87
N THR A 267 -6.23 23.70 -2.55
CA THR A 267 -5.45 24.60 -1.69
C THR A 267 -4.10 24.01 -1.29
N LYS A 268 -3.92 22.70 -1.44
CA LYS A 268 -2.76 21.93 -1.00
C LYS A 268 -2.51 22.01 0.52
N LYS A 269 -3.54 22.29 1.30
CA LYS A 269 -3.46 22.38 2.75
C LYS A 269 -3.89 21.06 3.38
N VAL A 270 -3.22 20.66 4.46
CA VAL A 270 -3.69 19.62 5.36
C VAL A 270 -4.96 20.13 6.05
N ILE A 271 -6.04 19.37 5.95
CA ILE A 271 -7.35 19.70 6.53
C ILE A 271 -7.73 18.75 7.68
N TRP A 272 -7.05 17.62 7.80
CA TRP A 272 -7.16 16.67 8.89
C TRP A 272 -5.83 15.92 9.05
N GLU A 273 -5.50 15.57 10.28
CA GLU A 273 -4.30 14.82 10.64
C GLU A 273 -4.59 13.91 11.83
N TYR A 274 -4.05 12.70 11.80
CA TYR A 274 -3.95 11.81 12.95
C TYR A 274 -2.49 11.46 13.20
N THR A 275 -2.08 11.60 14.45
CA THR A 275 -0.85 11.07 15.02
C THR A 275 -1.17 10.41 16.34
N ASP A 276 -0.33 9.51 16.83
CA ASP A 276 -0.42 9.03 18.19
C ASP A 276 0.05 10.07 19.22
N ASN A 277 -0.15 9.74 20.48
CA ASN A 277 0.36 10.55 21.61
C ASN A 277 1.13 9.64 22.59
N PRO A 278 2.47 9.70 22.62
CA PRO A 278 3.36 10.59 21.86
C PRO A 278 3.46 10.20 20.36
N PRO A 279 3.75 11.14 19.44
CA PRO A 279 3.68 10.92 17.99
C PRO A 279 4.51 9.75 17.46
N PHE A 280 5.68 9.50 18.01
CA PHE A 280 6.61 8.43 17.57
C PHE A 280 6.08 7.02 17.86
N THR A 281 4.98 6.84 18.59
CA THR A 281 4.34 5.53 18.78
C THR A 281 3.60 5.07 17.53
N LEU A 282 3.18 5.98 16.64
CA LEU A 282 2.79 5.67 15.28
C LEU A 282 3.99 5.92 14.36
N TYR A 283 4.72 4.87 14.02
CA TYR A 283 5.88 5.00 13.12
C TYR A 283 6.07 3.76 12.26
N SER A 284 5.93 3.94 10.97
CA SER A 284 6.17 2.92 9.95
C SER A 284 7.26 3.41 8.98
N VAL A 285 8.38 2.70 8.95
CA VAL A 285 9.49 3.02 8.04
C VAL A 285 9.19 2.71 6.58
N MET A 286 8.16 1.89 6.34
CA MET A 286 7.74 1.43 5.01
C MET A 286 6.24 1.18 4.97
N GLY A 287 5.64 1.19 3.79
CA GLY A 287 4.22 0.91 3.61
C GLY A 287 3.33 1.90 4.34
N GLY A 288 2.11 1.50 4.61
CA GLY A 288 1.08 2.31 5.25
C GLY A 288 -0.06 2.63 4.31
N CYS A 289 -1.27 2.67 4.87
CA CYS A 289 -2.50 2.91 4.12
C CYS A 289 -3.46 3.78 4.93
N VAL A 290 -4.23 4.64 4.26
CA VAL A 290 -5.23 5.52 4.88
C VAL A 290 -6.52 5.48 4.07
N ASP A 291 -7.52 4.75 4.57
CA ASP A 291 -8.84 4.63 3.94
C ASP A 291 -9.88 5.50 4.65
N ARG A 292 -10.45 6.48 3.97
CA ARG A 292 -11.64 7.18 4.47
C ARG A 292 -12.86 6.29 4.33
N LEU A 293 -13.46 5.93 5.44
CA LEU A 293 -14.62 5.05 5.51
C LEU A 293 -15.94 5.80 5.26
N SER A 294 -16.99 5.07 4.89
CA SER A 294 -18.28 5.69 4.53
C SER A 294 -19.02 6.33 5.72
N ASN A 295 -18.68 5.96 6.97
CA ASN A 295 -19.21 6.59 8.18
C ASN A 295 -18.42 7.87 8.59
N GLY A 296 -17.40 8.27 7.80
CA GLY A 296 -16.53 9.41 8.07
C GLY A 296 -15.29 9.09 8.90
N ASN A 297 -15.17 7.89 9.48
CA ASN A 297 -13.97 7.45 10.16
C ASN A 297 -12.84 7.19 9.14
N THR A 298 -11.64 6.99 9.64
CA THR A 298 -10.47 6.62 8.84
C THR A 298 -9.88 5.31 9.33
N LEU A 299 -9.71 4.34 8.43
CA LEU A 299 -8.90 3.15 8.70
C LEU A 299 -7.46 3.46 8.33
N ILE A 300 -6.56 3.26 9.29
CA ILE A 300 -5.12 3.47 9.15
C ILE A 300 -4.42 2.12 9.29
N THR A 301 -3.58 1.77 8.34
CA THR A 301 -2.69 0.61 8.44
C THR A 301 -1.27 1.10 8.75
N GLU A 302 -0.74 0.74 9.90
CA GLU A 302 0.67 0.90 10.24
C GLU A 302 1.40 -0.39 9.87
N THR A 303 2.19 -0.34 8.80
CA THR A 303 2.77 -1.54 8.20
C THR A 303 3.79 -2.22 9.09
N SER A 304 4.68 -1.48 9.75
CA SER A 304 5.83 -2.05 10.46
C SER A 304 5.45 -2.93 11.65
N LYS A 305 4.31 -2.64 12.29
CA LYS A 305 3.77 -3.39 13.44
C LYS A 305 2.54 -4.23 13.09
N GLY A 306 2.08 -4.19 11.82
CA GLY A 306 0.86 -4.86 11.41
C GLY A 306 -0.37 -4.39 12.16
N GLN A 307 -0.42 -3.09 12.52
CA GLN A 307 -1.48 -2.49 13.31
C GLN A 307 -2.51 -1.80 12.39
N PHE A 308 -3.77 -2.03 12.68
CA PHE A 308 -4.90 -1.37 12.02
C PHE A 308 -5.67 -0.55 13.04
N LEU A 309 -5.85 0.72 12.76
CA LEU A 309 -6.59 1.66 13.62
C LEU A 309 -7.76 2.23 12.84
N GLU A 310 -8.97 2.14 13.40
CA GLU A 310 -10.08 2.96 12.94
C GLU A 310 -10.23 4.15 13.89
N VAL A 311 -10.10 5.36 13.33
CA VAL A 311 -10.17 6.61 14.08
C VAL A 311 -11.31 7.48 13.60
N THR A 312 -12.00 8.16 14.52
CA THR A 312 -13.06 9.12 14.20
C THR A 312 -12.46 10.42 13.62
N PRO A 313 -13.27 11.31 13.00
CA PRO A 313 -12.82 12.65 12.62
C PRO A 313 -12.23 13.49 13.77
N GLN A 314 -12.57 13.16 15.03
CA GLN A 314 -12.05 13.78 16.24
C GLN A 314 -10.83 13.05 16.82
N ASN A 315 -10.18 12.20 16.03
CA ASN A 315 -8.97 11.46 16.39
C ASN A 315 -9.15 10.47 17.56
N LYS A 316 -10.37 9.97 17.79
CA LYS A 316 -10.63 8.92 18.77
C LYS A 316 -10.47 7.55 18.11
N VAL A 317 -9.60 6.69 18.63
CA VAL A 317 -9.51 5.28 18.23
C VAL A 317 -10.79 4.55 18.67
N VAL A 318 -11.45 3.88 17.75
CA VAL A 318 -12.72 3.15 17.98
C VAL A 318 -12.65 1.68 17.62
N TRP A 319 -11.62 1.29 16.88
CA TRP A 319 -11.28 -0.10 16.61
C TRP A 319 -9.78 -0.22 16.41
N GLU A 320 -9.20 -1.29 16.98
CA GLU A 320 -7.78 -1.58 16.85
C GLU A 320 -7.58 -3.08 16.72
N TYR A 321 -6.78 -3.48 15.75
CA TYR A 321 -6.39 -4.85 15.51
C TYR A 321 -4.92 -4.94 15.15
N ILE A 322 -4.23 -5.95 15.66
CA ILE A 322 -2.83 -6.22 15.34
C ILE A 322 -2.72 -7.61 14.69
N ASN A 323 -2.11 -7.66 13.53
CA ASN A 323 -1.87 -8.90 12.80
C ASN A 323 -1.15 -9.94 13.68
N PRO A 324 -1.77 -11.11 13.93
CA PRO A 324 -1.18 -12.12 14.82
C PRO A 324 -0.11 -12.99 14.13
N PHE A 325 0.05 -12.89 12.82
CA PHE A 325 0.98 -13.72 12.06
C PHE A 325 2.36 -13.09 11.97
N PHE A 326 3.36 -13.78 12.48
CA PHE A 326 4.75 -13.35 12.44
C PHE A 326 5.56 -14.22 11.48
N VAL A 327 6.28 -13.58 10.58
CA VAL A 327 7.27 -14.22 9.70
C VAL A 327 8.68 -13.79 10.10
N THR A 328 9.67 -14.62 9.80
CA THR A 328 11.07 -14.21 9.93
C THR A 328 11.48 -13.44 8.69
N ASN A 329 11.89 -12.18 8.87
CA ASN A 329 12.38 -11.34 7.79
C ASN A 329 13.87 -11.02 8.03
N PRO A 330 14.80 -11.70 7.33
CA PRO A 330 16.24 -11.47 7.51
C PRO A 330 16.68 -10.02 7.21
N ARG A 331 15.99 -9.33 6.30
CA ARG A 331 16.30 -7.93 5.95
C ARG A 331 15.95 -6.96 7.08
N LEU A 332 14.97 -7.31 7.91
CA LEU A 332 14.55 -6.50 9.07
C LEU A 332 15.16 -7.00 10.38
N GLY A 333 15.99 -8.04 10.33
CA GLY A 333 16.75 -8.53 11.48
C GLY A 333 15.95 -9.33 12.50
N GLY A 334 14.74 -9.84 12.16
CA GLY A 334 13.98 -10.60 13.13
C GLY A 334 12.56 -10.99 12.72
N ARG A 335 11.71 -11.21 13.72
CA ARG A 335 10.27 -11.49 13.53
C ARG A 335 9.54 -10.22 13.14
N PHE A 336 8.67 -10.35 12.17
CA PHE A 336 7.94 -9.25 11.57
C PHE A 336 6.49 -9.68 11.27
N ASN A 337 5.52 -8.89 11.66
CA ASN A 337 4.09 -9.13 11.42
C ASN A 337 3.47 -8.04 10.52
N GLY A 338 4.27 -7.38 9.71
CA GLY A 338 3.83 -6.27 8.90
C GLY A 338 2.72 -6.62 7.92
N VAL A 339 1.93 -5.60 7.59
CA VAL A 339 0.87 -5.67 6.59
C VAL A 339 1.00 -4.45 5.69
N PHE A 340 1.10 -4.66 4.38
CA PHE A 340 1.28 -3.54 3.44
C PHE A 340 0.06 -2.63 3.42
N ARG A 341 -1.14 -3.22 3.26
CA ARG A 341 -2.44 -2.53 3.33
C ARG A 341 -3.51 -3.42 3.94
N ALA A 342 -4.49 -2.80 4.60
CA ALA A 342 -5.72 -3.43 5.04
C ALA A 342 -6.91 -2.59 4.57
N HIS A 343 -7.96 -3.25 4.07
CA HIS A 343 -9.14 -2.57 3.51
C HIS A 343 -10.41 -3.01 4.22
N ARG A 344 -11.28 -2.05 4.59
CA ARG A 344 -12.58 -2.31 5.21
C ARG A 344 -13.68 -2.31 4.15
N TYR A 345 -14.37 -3.45 4.02
CA TYR A 345 -15.55 -3.62 3.18
C TYR A 345 -16.81 -3.60 4.04
N THR A 346 -17.80 -2.80 3.68
CA THR A 346 -19.11 -2.79 4.37
C THR A 346 -19.80 -4.14 4.19
N GLN A 347 -20.74 -4.45 5.09
CA GLN A 347 -21.56 -5.68 4.97
C GLN A 347 -22.35 -5.74 3.65
N SER A 348 -22.70 -4.57 3.09
CA SER A 348 -23.42 -4.44 1.83
C SER A 348 -22.51 -4.34 0.60
N HIS A 349 -21.20 -4.53 0.75
CA HIS A 349 -20.29 -4.47 -0.39
C HIS A 349 -20.62 -5.58 -1.40
N PRO A 350 -20.69 -5.28 -2.72
CA PRO A 350 -21.09 -6.26 -3.74
C PRO A 350 -20.28 -7.56 -3.71
N ALA A 351 -18.99 -7.48 -3.42
CA ALA A 351 -18.10 -8.65 -3.32
C ALA A 351 -18.52 -9.67 -2.25
N LEU A 352 -19.24 -9.24 -1.23
CA LEU A 352 -19.64 -10.06 -0.09
C LEU A 352 -21.10 -10.56 -0.20
N LYS A 353 -21.80 -10.16 -1.27
CA LYS A 353 -23.16 -10.59 -1.52
C LYS A 353 -23.21 -12.10 -1.67
N ASP A 354 -24.14 -12.74 -0.97
CA ASP A 354 -24.39 -14.18 -1.00
C ASP A 354 -23.17 -15.05 -0.59
N LYS A 355 -22.16 -14.45 0.05
CA LYS A 355 -21.00 -15.17 0.57
C LYS A 355 -21.28 -15.69 1.98
N ASP A 356 -20.85 -16.92 2.22
CA ASP A 356 -20.90 -17.51 3.54
C ASP A 356 -19.71 -17.00 4.37
N LEU A 357 -20.02 -16.16 5.35
CA LEU A 357 -19.06 -15.48 6.23
C LEU A 357 -19.14 -16.00 7.67
N ASP A 358 -19.59 -17.27 7.87
CA ASP A 358 -19.62 -17.91 9.17
C ASP A 358 -18.20 -18.18 9.68
N PRO A 359 -17.77 -17.56 10.82
CA PRO A 359 -16.47 -17.81 11.41
C PRO A 359 -16.29 -19.25 11.90
N GLY A 360 -17.37 -20.01 12.08
CA GLY A 360 -17.36 -21.42 12.45
C GLY A 360 -16.62 -22.30 11.44
N LYS A 361 -16.60 -21.92 10.16
CA LYS A 361 -15.84 -22.63 9.12
C LYS A 361 -14.32 -22.58 9.34
N LEU A 362 -13.83 -21.57 10.03
CA LEU A 362 -12.42 -21.38 10.39
C LEU A 362 -12.19 -21.52 11.90
N ALA A 363 -13.00 -22.35 12.59
CA ALA A 363 -12.98 -22.50 14.05
C ALA A 363 -11.58 -22.83 14.60
N ASN A 364 -10.78 -23.63 13.90
CA ASN A 364 -9.41 -23.96 14.34
C ASN A 364 -8.50 -22.73 14.27
N LEU A 365 -8.59 -21.93 13.21
CA LEU A 365 -7.83 -20.70 13.06
C LEU A 365 -8.25 -19.67 14.12
N ASN A 366 -9.57 -19.50 14.29
CA ASN A 366 -10.14 -18.59 15.29
C ASN A 366 -9.72 -18.97 16.72
N ARG A 367 -9.70 -20.27 17.06
CA ARG A 367 -9.23 -20.73 18.38
C ARG A 367 -7.76 -20.42 18.64
N LEU A 368 -6.91 -20.36 17.60
CA LEU A 368 -5.48 -20.09 17.74
C LEU A 368 -5.16 -18.60 17.85
N TYR A 369 -5.93 -17.73 17.20
CA TYR A 369 -5.58 -16.34 16.99
C TYR A 369 -6.64 -15.32 17.44
N CYS A 370 -7.82 -15.77 17.85
CA CYS A 370 -8.87 -14.89 18.38
C CYS A 370 -9.10 -15.25 19.86
N ASN A 371 -8.82 -14.31 20.74
CA ASN A 371 -9.05 -14.44 22.19
C ASN A 371 -10.50 -14.11 22.55
#